data_bbd80889187fe768535a4a4c8fdd5605
#
_entry.id   bbd80889187fe768535a4a4c8fdd5605
#
_cell.length_a   1.000
_cell.length_b   1.000
_cell.length_c   1.000
_cell.angle_alpha   90.00
_cell.angle_beta   90.00
_cell.angle_gamma   90.00
#
_symmetry.space_group_name_H-M   'P 1'
#
loop_
_entity.id
_entity.type
_entity.pdbx_description
1 polymer ?
#
loop_
_entity_poly.entity_id
_entity_poly.type
_entity_poly.pdbx_seq_one_letter_code
_entity_poly.pdbx_strand_id
1 'polypeptide(L)'
;MTQAPDKLEEMTQTTPSQIRSIDDLRGPAGRLEALLNTGRDDAPYAALVCHPHPSGGGTMHNKVVYHAMKALSSFGLPVLRFNFRGVGLSEGEHDEGFGEQDDVKAALNWMERNFHRPVLFAGFSFGSNVGLRACCGDPRVKGLIGLGVPVRAEGRDYSYGFLPKCTVPKLFISGDHDQYGPRNVMEGVFERAPEPKRLVWIAGADHFFQGTADSPGAKLDLMQQEIRSWLQREFGLS
;
A
#
# COMPACT_ATOMS: atom_id res chain seq x y z
N MET A 1 -48.42 -5.67 -35.47
CA MET A 1 -47.93 -6.07 -34.15
C MET A 1 -46.49 -6.56 -34.32
N THR A 2 -45.54 -5.67 -34.14
CA THR A 2 -44.11 -5.93 -34.29
C THR A 2 -43.50 -5.95 -32.87
N GLN A 3 -43.08 -7.12 -32.43
CA GLN A 3 -42.35 -7.28 -31.17
C GLN A 3 -40.96 -6.68 -31.31
N ALA A 4 -40.58 -5.82 -30.35
CA ALA A 4 -39.23 -5.32 -30.18
C ALA A 4 -38.30 -6.43 -29.61
N PRO A 5 -37.03 -6.49 -30.01
CA PRO A 5 -36.11 -7.47 -29.48
C PRO A 5 -35.70 -7.11 -28.02
N ASP A 6 -35.77 -8.13 -27.21
CA ASP A 6 -35.35 -8.18 -25.83
C ASP A 6 -33.85 -7.82 -25.73
N LYS A 7 -33.50 -6.75 -25.03
CA LYS A 7 -32.12 -6.41 -24.72
C LYS A 7 -31.67 -7.36 -23.60
N LEU A 8 -30.94 -8.39 -23.96
CA LEU A 8 -30.12 -9.18 -23.03
C LEU A 8 -29.13 -8.22 -22.36
N GLU A 9 -29.32 -8.00 -21.07
CA GLU A 9 -28.32 -7.39 -20.21
C GLU A 9 -27.06 -8.30 -20.21
N GLU A 10 -26.01 -7.84 -20.85
CA GLU A 10 -24.67 -8.40 -20.67
C GLU A 10 -24.27 -8.24 -19.19
N MET A 11 -24.54 -9.25 -18.39
CA MET A 11 -23.93 -9.43 -17.08
C MET A 11 -22.43 -9.59 -17.29
N THR A 12 -21.68 -8.53 -17.07
CA THR A 12 -20.22 -8.59 -16.95
C THR A 12 -19.86 -9.58 -15.84
N GLN A 13 -19.46 -10.79 -16.22
CA GLN A 13 -18.93 -11.79 -15.30
C GLN A 13 -17.62 -11.23 -14.72
N THR A 14 -17.66 -10.73 -13.50
CA THR A 14 -16.46 -10.40 -12.73
C THR A 14 -15.75 -11.72 -12.39
N THR A 15 -14.68 -12.01 -13.10
CA THR A 15 -13.79 -13.14 -12.76
C THR A 15 -13.32 -12.96 -11.33
N PRO A 16 -13.48 -13.94 -10.43
CA PRO A 16 -12.99 -13.83 -9.06
C PRO A 16 -11.49 -13.53 -9.05
N SER A 17 -11.05 -12.58 -8.24
CA SER A 17 -9.63 -12.30 -8.04
C SER A 17 -8.91 -13.58 -7.58
N GLN A 18 -7.93 -14.03 -8.35
CA GLN A 18 -7.07 -15.15 -8.01
C GLN A 18 -5.77 -14.65 -7.38
N ILE A 19 -5.19 -15.48 -6.48
CA ILE A 19 -3.87 -15.20 -5.93
C ILE A 19 -2.87 -16.10 -6.69
N ARG A 20 -1.80 -15.48 -7.22
CA ARG A 20 -0.72 -16.16 -7.93
C ARG A 20 0.62 -15.88 -7.27
N SER A 21 1.44 -16.89 -7.12
CA SER A 21 2.87 -16.76 -6.81
C SER A 21 3.60 -16.16 -8.02
N ILE A 22 4.55 -15.26 -7.75
CA ILE A 22 5.38 -14.63 -8.78
C ILE A 22 6.83 -15.08 -8.57
N ASP A 23 7.37 -15.77 -9.55
CA ASP A 23 8.69 -16.40 -9.46
C ASP A 23 9.80 -15.61 -10.17
N ASP A 24 9.43 -14.64 -11.00
CA ASP A 24 10.32 -13.82 -11.83
C ASP A 24 10.58 -12.40 -11.32
N LEU A 25 10.08 -12.06 -10.12
CA LEU A 25 10.40 -10.78 -9.49
C LEU A 25 11.82 -10.83 -8.91
N ARG A 26 12.72 -10.00 -9.46
CA ARG A 26 14.12 -9.92 -9.02
C ARG A 26 14.51 -8.48 -8.71
N GLY A 27 15.06 -8.28 -7.51
CA GLY A 27 15.76 -7.08 -7.08
C GLY A 27 17.27 -7.22 -7.24
N PRO A 28 18.03 -6.16 -6.88
CA PRO A 28 19.51 -6.22 -6.94
C PRO A 28 20.14 -7.27 -6.00
N ALA A 29 19.47 -7.60 -4.90
CA ALA A 29 19.91 -8.62 -3.94
C ALA A 29 19.51 -10.06 -4.31
N GLY A 30 18.77 -10.25 -5.41
CA GLY A 30 18.31 -11.56 -5.86
C GLY A 30 16.80 -11.63 -6.05
N ARG A 31 16.24 -12.87 -5.96
CA ARG A 31 14.81 -13.12 -6.13
C ARG A 31 14.02 -12.58 -4.92
N LEU A 32 12.89 -11.98 -5.20
CA LEU A 32 11.94 -11.52 -4.20
C LEU A 32 10.68 -12.40 -4.23
N GLU A 33 10.32 -12.94 -3.08
CA GLU A 33 9.08 -13.70 -2.91
C GLU A 33 7.88 -12.77 -3.03
N ALA A 34 6.95 -13.07 -3.94
CA ALA A 34 5.84 -12.17 -4.21
C ALA A 34 4.53 -12.90 -4.53
N LEU A 35 3.42 -12.24 -4.20
CA LEU A 35 2.06 -12.67 -4.49
C LEU A 35 1.32 -11.57 -5.26
N LEU A 36 0.67 -11.98 -6.34
CA LEU A 36 -0.21 -11.13 -7.12
C LEU A 36 -1.67 -11.53 -6.85
N ASN A 37 -2.46 -10.61 -6.34
CA ASN A 37 -3.91 -10.69 -6.47
C ASN A 37 -4.26 -10.17 -7.85
N THR A 38 -4.79 -11.04 -8.73
CA THR A 38 -5.14 -10.66 -10.09
C THR A 38 -6.30 -9.67 -10.08
N GLY A 39 -6.23 -8.67 -10.94
CA GLY A 39 -7.29 -7.71 -11.15
C GLY A 39 -8.09 -8.00 -12.41
N ARG A 40 -8.92 -7.01 -12.80
CA ARG A 40 -9.60 -7.03 -14.10
C ARG A 40 -8.64 -6.60 -15.21
N ASP A 41 -8.87 -7.10 -16.42
CA ASP A 41 -8.03 -6.77 -17.59
C ASP A 41 -8.15 -5.29 -18.00
N ASP A 42 -9.26 -4.64 -17.68
CA ASP A 42 -9.53 -3.22 -17.95
C ASP A 42 -9.22 -2.29 -16.76
N ALA A 43 -8.64 -2.79 -15.67
CA ALA A 43 -8.34 -1.99 -14.48
C ALA A 43 -7.49 -0.75 -14.85
N PRO A 44 -7.86 0.47 -14.41
CA PRO A 44 -7.15 1.69 -14.81
C PRO A 44 -5.80 1.88 -14.11
N TYR A 45 -5.57 1.17 -13.02
CA TYR A 45 -4.34 1.19 -12.21
C TYR A 45 -3.93 -0.22 -11.84
N ALA A 46 -2.67 -0.38 -11.46
CA ALA A 46 -2.18 -1.49 -10.66
C ALA A 46 -1.78 -0.98 -9.27
N ALA A 47 -1.62 -1.88 -8.30
CA ALA A 47 -1.27 -1.47 -6.94
C ALA A 47 -0.10 -2.29 -6.37
N LEU A 48 0.76 -1.63 -5.60
CA LEU A 48 1.90 -2.22 -4.89
C LEU A 48 1.73 -2.01 -3.39
N VAL A 49 1.88 -3.08 -2.58
CA VAL A 49 1.77 -3.00 -1.13
C VAL A 49 3.02 -3.54 -0.46
N CYS A 50 3.66 -2.72 0.41
CA CYS A 50 4.86 -3.07 1.16
C CYS A 50 4.57 -3.34 2.64
N HIS A 51 5.30 -4.34 3.19
CA HIS A 51 5.12 -4.84 4.55
C HIS A 51 5.94 -4.07 5.62
N PRO A 52 5.62 -4.25 6.94
CA PRO A 52 6.34 -3.59 8.01
C PRO A 52 7.74 -4.18 8.23
N HIS A 53 8.44 -3.71 9.28
CA HIS A 53 9.85 -4.02 9.53
C HIS A 53 10.12 -5.53 9.64
N PRO A 54 11.14 -6.04 8.91
CA PRO A 54 11.51 -7.46 8.94
C PRO A 54 11.86 -7.98 10.34
N SER A 55 12.63 -7.24 11.12
CA SER A 55 13.05 -7.66 12.49
C SER A 55 11.87 -7.81 13.45
N GLY A 56 10.74 -7.11 13.21
CA GLY A 56 9.50 -7.29 13.96
C GLY A 56 8.60 -8.41 13.41
N GLY A 57 9.13 -9.32 12.59
CA GLY A 57 8.35 -10.38 11.95
C GLY A 57 7.47 -9.89 10.79
N GLY A 58 7.78 -8.72 10.21
CA GLY A 58 7.07 -8.16 9.07
C GLY A 58 7.21 -9.02 7.82
N THR A 59 6.09 -9.35 7.20
CA THR A 59 6.01 -10.06 5.92
C THR A 59 4.84 -9.55 5.09
N MET A 60 4.78 -9.91 3.81
CA MET A 60 3.65 -9.61 2.92
C MET A 60 2.31 -10.20 3.40
N HIS A 61 2.33 -11.10 4.40
CA HIS A 61 1.14 -11.71 5.03
C HIS A 61 0.64 -10.93 6.24
N ASN A 62 1.31 -9.84 6.64
CA ASN A 62 0.86 -9.00 7.76
C ASN A 62 -0.61 -8.57 7.59
N LYS A 63 -1.37 -8.53 8.68
CA LYS A 63 -2.82 -8.23 8.65
C LYS A 63 -3.12 -6.86 8.03
N VAL A 64 -2.34 -5.83 8.35
CA VAL A 64 -2.53 -4.48 7.77
C VAL A 64 -2.29 -4.50 6.27
N VAL A 65 -1.21 -5.17 5.82
CA VAL A 65 -0.89 -5.38 4.39
C VAL A 65 -2.03 -6.11 3.67
N TYR A 66 -2.56 -7.17 4.28
CA TYR A 66 -3.69 -7.92 3.73
C TYR A 66 -4.95 -7.06 3.58
N HIS A 67 -5.28 -6.26 4.60
CA HIS A 67 -6.43 -5.37 4.55
C HIS A 67 -6.26 -4.21 3.56
N ALA A 68 -5.05 -3.66 3.42
CA ALA A 68 -4.73 -2.68 2.37
C ALA A 68 -4.90 -3.29 0.96
N MET A 69 -4.38 -4.50 0.75
CA MET A 69 -4.58 -5.26 -0.49
C MET A 69 -6.07 -5.46 -0.79
N LYS A 70 -6.87 -5.87 0.22
CA LYS A 70 -8.33 -6.04 0.04
C LYS A 70 -9.02 -4.75 -0.39
N ALA A 71 -8.65 -3.60 0.21
CA ALA A 71 -9.21 -2.31 -0.17
C ALA A 71 -8.90 -1.95 -1.62
N LEU A 72 -7.67 -2.17 -2.08
CA LEU A 72 -7.24 -1.91 -3.46
C LEU A 72 -7.88 -2.89 -4.45
N SER A 73 -7.87 -4.20 -4.15
CA SER A 73 -8.43 -5.22 -5.03
C SER A 73 -9.96 -5.16 -5.13
N SER A 74 -10.66 -4.51 -4.20
CA SER A 74 -12.12 -4.34 -4.29
C SER A 74 -12.56 -3.48 -5.49
N PHE A 75 -11.65 -2.72 -6.07
CA PHE A 75 -11.85 -1.97 -7.32
C PHE A 75 -11.40 -2.74 -8.58
N GLY A 76 -11.12 -4.04 -8.44
CA GLY A 76 -10.62 -4.85 -9.55
C GLY A 76 -9.16 -4.54 -9.93
N LEU A 77 -8.40 -3.84 -9.10
CA LEU A 77 -7.00 -3.58 -9.37
C LEU A 77 -6.16 -4.84 -9.18
N PRO A 78 -5.19 -5.15 -10.06
CA PRO A 78 -4.15 -6.12 -9.76
C PRO A 78 -3.26 -5.56 -8.64
N VAL A 79 -3.05 -6.35 -7.58
CA VAL A 79 -2.29 -5.92 -6.39
C VAL A 79 -1.11 -6.85 -6.16
N LEU A 80 0.10 -6.31 -6.29
CA LEU A 80 1.35 -6.99 -5.98
C LEU A 80 1.72 -6.75 -4.51
N ARG A 81 2.04 -7.82 -3.80
CA ARG A 81 2.69 -7.81 -2.48
C ARG A 81 3.95 -8.66 -2.56
N PHE A 82 5.00 -8.25 -1.92
CA PHE A 82 6.26 -9.00 -1.90
C PHE A 82 6.93 -8.93 -0.53
N ASN A 83 7.81 -9.87 -0.27
CA ASN A 83 8.71 -9.84 0.87
C ASN A 83 10.00 -9.09 0.49
N PHE A 84 10.40 -8.10 1.29
CA PHE A 84 11.69 -7.43 1.15
C PHE A 84 12.84 -8.45 1.22
N ARG A 85 14.01 -8.07 0.72
CA ARG A 85 15.24 -8.86 0.83
C ARG A 85 15.44 -9.44 2.23
N GLY A 86 15.91 -10.68 2.31
CA GLY A 86 16.13 -11.38 3.58
C GLY A 86 14.88 -11.82 4.34
N VAL A 87 13.68 -11.67 3.76
CA VAL A 87 12.41 -12.05 4.38
C VAL A 87 11.78 -13.23 3.65
N GLY A 88 11.35 -14.26 4.38
CA GLY A 88 10.72 -15.45 3.82
C GLY A 88 11.61 -16.14 2.80
N LEU A 89 11.13 -16.26 1.57
CA LEU A 89 11.88 -16.85 0.46
C LEU A 89 12.61 -15.81 -0.42
N SER A 90 12.61 -14.54 -0.03
CA SER A 90 13.39 -13.49 -0.69
C SER A 90 14.88 -13.64 -0.38
N GLU A 91 15.70 -13.55 -1.42
CA GLU A 91 17.17 -13.59 -1.31
C GLU A 91 17.73 -12.27 -0.75
N GLY A 92 19.02 -12.28 -0.39
CA GLY A 92 19.72 -11.14 0.17
C GLY A 92 19.55 -11.00 1.69
N GLU A 93 19.93 -9.86 2.22
CA GLU A 93 19.88 -9.52 3.62
C GLU A 93 19.24 -8.14 3.83
N HIS A 94 18.61 -7.93 5.00
CA HIS A 94 18.05 -6.64 5.39
C HIS A 94 19.12 -5.54 5.38
N ASP A 95 18.83 -4.40 4.73
CA ASP A 95 19.75 -3.29 4.53
C ASP A 95 19.20 -1.96 5.07
N GLU A 96 18.63 -2.01 6.25
CA GLU A 96 18.23 -0.82 7.04
C GLU A 96 17.33 0.18 6.30
N GLY A 97 16.63 -0.26 5.24
CA GLY A 97 15.76 0.56 4.40
C GLY A 97 16.46 1.22 3.21
N PHE A 98 17.76 1.00 3.03
CA PHE A 98 18.47 1.50 1.84
C PHE A 98 18.25 0.57 0.65
N GLY A 99 18.65 -0.68 0.76
CA GLY A 99 18.46 -1.67 -0.30
C GLY A 99 17.00 -2.02 -0.54
N GLU A 100 16.14 -1.95 0.47
CA GLU A 100 14.70 -2.20 0.32
C GLU A 100 14.03 -1.16 -0.60
N GLN A 101 14.57 0.05 -0.75
CA GLN A 101 14.10 1.01 -1.76
C GLN A 101 14.32 0.48 -3.17
N ASP A 102 15.42 -0.23 -3.40
CA ASP A 102 15.69 -0.83 -4.71
C ASP A 102 14.81 -2.06 -4.97
N ASP A 103 14.41 -2.78 -3.92
CA ASP A 103 13.39 -3.84 -4.03
C ASP A 103 12.03 -3.26 -4.46
N VAL A 104 11.62 -2.10 -3.91
CA VAL A 104 10.41 -1.38 -4.35
C VAL A 104 10.50 -0.97 -5.81
N LYS A 105 11.65 -0.41 -6.24
CA LYS A 105 11.87 -0.04 -7.66
C LYS A 105 11.83 -1.26 -8.57
N ALA A 106 12.39 -2.39 -8.14
CA ALA A 106 12.32 -3.66 -8.87
C ALA A 106 10.88 -4.14 -9.03
N ALA A 107 10.06 -4.04 -7.98
CA ALA A 107 8.65 -4.34 -8.03
C ALA A 107 7.89 -3.41 -9.00
N LEU A 108 8.16 -2.10 -8.98
CA LEU A 108 7.60 -1.14 -9.94
C LEU A 108 8.01 -1.47 -11.38
N ASN A 109 9.26 -1.86 -11.61
CA ASN A 109 9.74 -2.28 -12.93
C ASN A 109 9.04 -3.57 -13.41
N TRP A 110 8.82 -4.51 -12.50
CA TRP A 110 8.08 -5.73 -12.81
C TRP A 110 6.61 -5.41 -13.18
N MET A 111 5.96 -4.54 -12.41
CA MET A 111 4.58 -4.13 -12.67
C MET A 111 4.44 -3.40 -14.01
N GLU A 112 5.40 -2.52 -14.35
CA GLU A 112 5.42 -1.82 -15.64
C GLU A 112 5.46 -2.81 -16.80
N ARG A 113 6.37 -3.82 -16.75
CA ARG A 113 6.49 -4.84 -17.81
C ARG A 113 5.25 -5.73 -17.97
N ASN A 114 4.51 -5.97 -16.87
CA ASN A 114 3.40 -6.91 -16.88
C ASN A 114 2.03 -6.24 -17.08
N PHE A 115 1.87 -4.99 -16.66
CA PHE A 115 0.57 -4.31 -16.71
C PHE A 115 0.55 -3.08 -17.60
N HIS A 116 1.68 -2.39 -17.80
CA HIS A 116 1.75 -1.11 -18.53
C HIS A 116 0.74 -0.07 -18.03
N ARG A 117 0.57 0.01 -16.70
CA ARG A 117 -0.44 0.86 -16.04
C ARG A 117 0.18 1.72 -14.95
N PRO A 118 -0.40 2.89 -14.67
CA PRO A 118 0.00 3.68 -13.52
C PRO A 118 -0.23 2.90 -12.22
N VAL A 119 0.62 3.16 -11.22
CA VAL A 119 0.66 2.42 -9.97
C VAL A 119 0.14 3.27 -8.81
N LEU A 120 -0.68 2.68 -7.96
CA LEU A 120 -1.02 3.18 -6.64
C LEU A 120 -0.17 2.43 -5.61
N PHE A 121 0.57 3.15 -4.80
CA PHE A 121 1.43 2.58 -3.77
C PHE A 121 0.73 2.62 -2.41
N ALA A 122 0.87 1.53 -1.63
CA ALA A 122 0.55 1.49 -0.21
C ALA A 122 1.70 0.84 0.57
N GLY A 123 1.97 1.32 1.78
CA GLY A 123 2.97 0.72 2.66
C GLY A 123 2.57 0.83 4.12
N PHE A 124 2.94 -0.17 4.92
CA PHE A 124 2.70 -0.18 6.34
C PHE A 124 4.01 -0.04 7.13
N SER A 125 4.03 0.87 8.12
CA SER A 125 5.16 1.04 9.04
C SER A 125 6.48 1.28 8.30
N PHE A 126 7.52 0.47 8.50
CA PHE A 126 8.78 0.48 7.75
C PHE A 126 8.53 0.51 6.23
N GLY A 127 7.63 -0.35 5.73
CA GLY A 127 7.26 -0.37 4.32
C GLY A 127 6.63 0.95 3.83
N SER A 128 5.98 1.71 4.72
CA SER A 128 5.52 3.05 4.36
C SER A 128 6.68 4.02 4.15
N ASN A 129 7.65 4.06 5.05
CA ASN A 129 8.81 4.97 4.92
C ASN A 129 9.65 4.65 3.69
N VAL A 130 10.04 3.38 3.54
CA VAL A 130 10.86 2.90 2.42
C VAL A 130 10.16 3.11 1.09
N GLY A 131 8.90 2.69 1.01
CA GLY A 131 8.16 2.75 -0.23
C GLY A 131 7.73 4.16 -0.62
N LEU A 132 7.29 5.00 0.33
CA LEU A 132 7.02 6.41 0.06
C LEU A 132 8.27 7.11 -0.50
N ARG A 133 9.45 6.83 0.05
CA ARG A 133 10.71 7.38 -0.42
C ARG A 133 11.07 6.90 -1.83
N ALA A 134 10.94 5.60 -2.10
CA ALA A 134 11.24 5.01 -3.39
C ALA A 134 10.27 5.45 -4.50
N CYS A 135 9.00 5.64 -4.14
CA CYS A 135 7.92 6.02 -5.07
C CYS A 135 7.80 7.54 -5.29
N CYS A 136 8.35 8.35 -4.37
CA CYS A 136 8.28 9.81 -4.48
C CYS A 136 9.04 10.29 -5.72
N GLY A 137 8.33 10.90 -6.66
CA GLY A 137 8.90 11.37 -7.93
C GLY A 137 9.03 10.31 -9.03
N ASP A 138 8.66 9.06 -8.78
CA ASP A 138 8.57 8.05 -9.84
C ASP A 138 7.35 8.34 -10.74
N PRO A 139 7.52 8.56 -12.05
CA PRO A 139 6.44 8.98 -12.94
C PRO A 139 5.32 7.92 -13.10
N ARG A 140 5.61 6.66 -12.80
CA ARG A 140 4.64 5.57 -12.85
C ARG A 140 3.66 5.62 -11.67
N VAL A 141 4.07 6.19 -10.54
CA VAL A 141 3.26 6.24 -9.31
C VAL A 141 2.34 7.46 -9.35
N LYS A 142 1.04 7.25 -9.18
CA LYS A 142 0.01 8.29 -9.25
C LYS A 142 -0.66 8.58 -7.90
N GLY A 143 -0.45 7.72 -6.90
CA GLY A 143 -0.99 7.92 -5.56
C GLY A 143 -0.18 7.17 -4.51
N LEU A 144 -0.08 7.75 -3.32
CA LEU A 144 0.72 7.24 -2.21
C LEU A 144 -0.17 7.04 -0.96
N ILE A 145 -0.11 5.85 -0.36
CA ILE A 145 -0.82 5.53 0.88
C ILE A 145 0.21 5.09 1.94
N GLY A 146 0.32 5.86 3.01
CA GLY A 146 1.12 5.53 4.18
C GLY A 146 0.22 5.08 5.34
N LEU A 147 0.43 3.86 5.83
CA LEU A 147 -0.31 3.27 6.93
C LEU A 147 0.60 3.12 8.14
N GLY A 148 0.17 3.57 9.33
CA GLY A 148 0.97 3.53 10.55
C GLY A 148 2.38 4.09 10.30
N VAL A 149 2.46 5.32 9.81
CA VAL A 149 3.72 5.93 9.37
C VAL A 149 4.60 6.22 10.59
N PRO A 150 5.75 5.52 10.78
CA PRO A 150 6.56 5.65 11.97
C PRO A 150 7.43 6.91 11.90
N VAL A 151 7.66 7.57 13.02
CA VAL A 151 8.69 8.61 13.17
C VAL A 151 9.86 8.11 14.01
N ARG A 152 9.59 7.18 14.94
CA ARG A 152 10.60 6.48 15.72
C ARG A 152 10.08 5.11 16.15
N ALA A 153 10.82 4.07 15.87
CA ALA A 153 10.51 2.70 16.29
C ALA A 153 11.81 1.94 16.64
N GLU A 154 11.80 1.21 17.74
CA GLU A 154 12.91 0.30 18.16
C GLU A 154 14.30 0.97 18.10
N GLY A 155 14.40 2.23 18.58
CA GLY A 155 15.65 2.98 18.59
C GLY A 155 16.06 3.62 17.26
N ARG A 156 15.26 3.44 16.20
CA ARG A 156 15.49 3.99 14.87
C ARG A 156 14.61 5.22 14.62
N ASP A 157 15.20 6.28 14.07
CA ASP A 157 14.50 7.46 13.59
C ASP A 157 14.19 7.35 12.09
N TYR A 158 12.97 7.70 11.69
CA TYR A 158 12.50 7.69 10.30
C TYR A 158 12.44 9.12 9.75
N SER A 159 13.09 9.36 8.62
CA SER A 159 13.16 10.68 7.99
C SER A 159 12.20 10.80 6.82
N TYR A 160 11.52 11.94 6.74
CA TYR A 160 10.55 12.29 5.67
C TYR A 160 10.96 13.57 4.91
N GLY A 161 12.25 13.91 4.87
CA GLY A 161 12.78 15.08 4.17
C GLY A 161 12.52 15.08 2.65
N PHE A 162 12.09 13.96 2.08
CA PHE A 162 11.69 13.82 0.67
C PHE A 162 10.26 14.28 0.39
N LEU A 163 9.35 14.29 1.38
CA LEU A 163 7.93 14.58 1.20
C LEU A 163 7.63 15.91 0.50
N PRO A 164 8.38 17.01 0.72
CA PRO A 164 8.14 18.25 -0.01
C PRO A 164 8.24 18.16 -1.54
N LYS A 165 8.86 17.08 -2.04
CA LYS A 165 9.00 16.80 -3.49
C LYS A 165 7.91 15.87 -4.04
N CYS A 166 7.06 15.30 -3.17
CA CYS A 166 6.02 14.36 -3.55
C CYS A 166 4.74 15.09 -3.95
N THR A 167 4.56 15.37 -5.22
CA THR A 167 3.42 16.16 -5.75
C THR A 167 2.16 15.35 -6.03
N VAL A 168 2.25 14.02 -6.11
CA VAL A 168 1.08 13.15 -6.33
C VAL A 168 0.15 13.12 -5.12
N PRO A 169 -1.16 12.83 -5.28
CA PRO A 169 -2.09 12.64 -4.17
C PRO A 169 -1.57 11.65 -3.13
N LYS A 170 -1.72 11.97 -1.85
CA LYS A 170 -1.27 11.12 -0.76
C LYS A 170 -2.25 11.05 0.40
N LEU A 171 -2.42 9.83 0.91
CA LEU A 171 -3.24 9.50 2.07
C LEU A 171 -2.35 8.92 3.16
N PHE A 172 -2.38 9.49 4.36
CA PHE A 172 -1.77 8.89 5.55
C PHE A 172 -2.87 8.48 6.52
N ILE A 173 -2.81 7.25 7.03
CA ILE A 173 -3.74 6.72 8.02
C ILE A 173 -2.92 6.15 9.18
N SER A 174 -3.21 6.59 10.39
CA SER A 174 -2.60 6.08 11.63
C SER A 174 -3.65 5.92 12.72
N GLY A 175 -3.37 5.07 13.70
CA GLY A 175 -4.14 5.03 14.94
C GLY A 175 -3.83 6.25 15.79
N ASP A 176 -4.80 6.76 16.52
CA ASP A 176 -4.58 7.90 17.42
C ASP A 176 -3.80 7.53 18.71
N HIS A 177 -3.59 6.22 18.92
CA HIS A 177 -2.74 5.63 19.97
C HIS A 177 -1.48 4.96 19.36
N ASP A 178 -1.06 5.35 18.15
CA ASP A 178 0.15 4.82 17.52
C ASP A 178 1.40 5.35 18.25
N GLN A 179 2.10 4.47 18.96
CA GLN A 179 3.30 4.81 19.73
C GLN A 179 4.53 5.08 18.85
N TYR A 180 4.56 4.60 17.61
CA TYR A 180 5.68 4.79 16.68
C TYR A 180 5.53 6.04 15.81
N GLY A 181 4.30 6.54 15.68
CA GLY A 181 3.98 7.76 14.96
C GLY A 181 3.06 8.67 15.78
N PRO A 182 3.51 9.20 16.95
CA PRO A 182 2.68 10.04 17.80
C PRO A 182 2.07 11.23 17.03
N ARG A 183 0.80 11.50 17.28
CA ARG A 183 -0.02 12.44 16.53
C ARG A 183 0.65 13.80 16.32
N ASN A 184 1.14 14.41 17.40
CA ASN A 184 1.77 15.74 17.37
C ASN A 184 3.02 15.77 16.48
N VAL A 185 3.76 14.68 16.36
CA VAL A 185 4.96 14.58 15.51
C VAL A 185 4.57 14.32 14.06
N MET A 186 3.62 13.40 13.85
CA MET A 186 3.13 13.05 12.51
C MET A 186 2.43 14.22 11.81
N GLU A 187 1.67 15.03 12.53
CA GLU A 187 1.05 16.26 11.97
C GLU A 187 2.14 17.18 11.40
N GLY A 188 3.25 17.40 12.13
CA GLY A 188 4.37 18.20 11.63
C GLY A 188 5.13 17.59 10.45
N VAL A 189 5.18 16.26 10.35
CA VAL A 189 5.72 15.56 9.16
C VAL A 189 4.79 15.77 7.97
N PHE A 190 3.49 15.61 8.17
CA PHE A 190 2.48 15.68 7.13
C PHE A 190 2.29 17.11 6.59
N GLU A 191 2.42 18.13 7.43
CA GLU A 191 2.35 19.55 7.02
C GLU A 191 3.34 19.89 5.91
N ARG A 192 4.53 19.27 5.90
CA ARG A 192 5.57 19.48 4.88
C ARG A 192 5.25 18.87 3.52
N ALA A 193 4.31 17.95 3.45
CA ALA A 193 3.89 17.37 2.19
C ALA A 193 3.02 18.37 1.40
N PRO A 194 3.24 18.55 0.08
CA PRO A 194 2.39 19.40 -0.75
C PRO A 194 1.00 18.76 -0.97
N GLU A 195 0.02 19.59 -1.35
CA GLU A 195 -1.28 19.10 -1.80
C GLU A 195 -1.17 18.35 -3.15
N PRO A 196 -2.11 17.44 -3.46
CA PRO A 196 -3.23 16.96 -2.64
C PRO A 196 -2.75 16.00 -1.56
N LYS A 197 -3.27 16.16 -0.34
CA LYS A 197 -2.91 15.31 0.80
C LYS A 197 -4.08 15.14 1.78
N ARG A 198 -4.14 14.00 2.45
CA ARG A 198 -5.12 13.69 3.50
C ARG A 198 -4.45 12.91 4.63
N LEU A 199 -4.67 13.34 5.86
CA LEU A 199 -4.28 12.62 7.09
C LEU A 199 -5.55 12.19 7.82
N VAL A 200 -5.62 10.92 8.19
CA VAL A 200 -6.74 10.31 8.90
C VAL A 200 -6.24 9.63 10.17
N TRP A 201 -6.89 9.94 11.28
CA TRP A 201 -6.66 9.26 12.56
C TRP A 201 -7.82 8.30 12.83
N ILE A 202 -7.50 7.02 13.04
CA ILE A 202 -8.48 6.00 13.44
C ILE A 202 -8.58 6.01 14.97
N ALA A 203 -9.74 6.42 15.47
CA ALA A 203 -9.99 6.57 16.90
C ALA A 203 -9.88 5.22 17.63
N GLY A 204 -9.17 5.20 18.76
CA GLY A 204 -8.95 4.04 19.60
C GLY A 204 -8.13 2.93 18.92
N ALA A 205 -7.31 3.24 17.93
CA ALA A 205 -6.44 2.29 17.27
C ALA A 205 -4.97 2.49 17.66
N ASP A 206 -4.26 1.40 17.85
CA ASP A 206 -2.81 1.36 17.98
C ASP A 206 -2.10 1.35 16.60
N HIS A 207 -0.77 1.16 16.59
CA HIS A 207 0.04 1.07 15.38
C HIS A 207 -0.43 -0.01 14.38
N PHE A 208 -0.94 -1.14 14.89
CA PHE A 208 -1.40 -2.27 14.08
C PHE A 208 -2.90 -2.21 13.76
N PHE A 209 -3.54 -1.07 14.04
CA PHE A 209 -4.99 -0.89 13.93
C PHE A 209 -5.78 -1.89 14.78
N GLN A 210 -5.21 -2.28 15.94
CA GLN A 210 -5.93 -2.97 17.00
C GLN A 210 -6.60 -1.96 17.91
N GLY A 211 -7.72 -2.36 18.54
CA GLY A 211 -8.37 -1.50 19.51
C GLY A 211 -7.57 -1.41 20.80
N THR A 212 -7.77 -0.31 21.53
CA THR A 212 -7.24 -0.08 22.87
C THR A 212 -8.19 -0.63 23.93
N ALA A 213 -7.79 -0.61 25.22
CA ALA A 213 -8.63 -1.04 26.33
C ALA A 213 -9.97 -0.28 26.37
N ASP A 214 -9.95 1.02 26.08
CA ASP A 214 -11.14 1.90 26.08
C ASP A 214 -11.98 1.79 24.79
N SER A 215 -11.41 1.20 23.72
CA SER A 215 -12.06 1.02 22.43
C SER A 215 -11.66 -0.33 21.81
N PRO A 216 -12.14 -1.45 22.37
CA PRO A 216 -11.70 -2.78 21.97
C PRO A 216 -12.12 -3.15 20.55
N GLY A 217 -11.44 -4.15 19.99
CA GLY A 217 -11.70 -4.69 18.66
C GLY A 217 -10.86 -4.04 17.56
N ALA A 218 -10.54 -4.83 16.55
CA ALA A 218 -9.71 -4.38 15.44
C ALA A 218 -10.39 -3.28 14.60
N LYS A 219 -9.61 -2.28 14.20
CA LYS A 219 -10.06 -1.12 13.40
C LYS A 219 -9.65 -1.22 11.93
N LEU A 220 -9.23 -2.40 11.49
CA LEU A 220 -8.77 -2.66 10.12
C LEU A 220 -9.84 -2.37 9.05
N ASP A 221 -11.12 -2.60 9.38
CA ASP A 221 -12.21 -2.29 8.46
C ASP A 221 -12.41 -0.77 8.28
N LEU A 222 -12.20 0.02 9.34
CA LEU A 222 -12.20 1.48 9.24
C LEU A 222 -11.05 1.98 8.35
N MET A 223 -9.85 1.42 8.53
CA MET A 223 -8.71 1.71 7.66
C MET A 223 -9.02 1.38 6.19
N GLN A 224 -9.60 0.20 5.91
CA GLN A 224 -10.03 -0.17 4.55
C GLN A 224 -11.06 0.81 3.98
N GLN A 225 -12.03 1.23 4.79
CA GLN A 225 -13.06 2.18 4.38
C GLN A 225 -12.44 3.53 4.00
N GLU A 226 -11.47 4.04 4.77
CA GLU A 226 -10.77 5.28 4.44
C GLU A 226 -9.96 5.17 3.14
N ILE A 227 -9.27 4.04 2.92
CA ILE A 227 -8.58 3.79 1.66
C ILE A 227 -9.57 3.81 0.49
N ARG A 228 -10.68 3.06 0.57
CA ARG A 228 -11.69 3.02 -0.50
C ARG A 228 -12.29 4.39 -0.78
N SER A 229 -12.70 5.10 0.27
CA SER A 229 -13.28 6.45 0.15
C SER A 229 -12.31 7.45 -0.49
N TRP A 230 -11.02 7.35 -0.19
CA TRP A 230 -10.00 8.19 -0.80
C TRP A 230 -9.78 7.84 -2.28
N LEU A 231 -9.71 6.55 -2.61
CA LEU A 231 -9.56 6.08 -4.00
C LEU A 231 -10.74 6.51 -4.89
N GLN A 232 -11.97 6.47 -4.36
CA GLN A 232 -13.16 6.95 -5.07
C GLN A 232 -13.08 8.45 -5.34
N ARG A 233 -12.68 9.26 -4.34
CA ARG A 233 -12.61 10.73 -4.48
C ARG A 233 -11.48 11.21 -5.40
N GLU A 234 -10.27 10.65 -5.22
CA GLU A 234 -9.08 11.16 -5.91
C GLU A 234 -8.90 10.55 -7.30
N PHE A 235 -9.38 9.31 -7.51
CA PHE A 235 -9.13 8.55 -8.75
C PHE A 235 -10.42 8.12 -9.47
N GLY A 236 -11.59 8.43 -8.94
CA GLY A 236 -12.88 8.08 -9.54
C GLY A 236 -13.12 6.58 -9.64
N LEU A 237 -12.47 5.76 -8.79
CA LEU A 237 -12.66 4.31 -8.79
C LEU A 237 -14.01 3.92 -8.23
N SER A 238 -14.67 2.94 -8.87
CA SER A 238 -16.03 2.46 -8.52
C SER A 238 -16.08 0.93 -8.47
#